data_b26adc1ed17a2147417a5d9a3dad9181
#
_entry.id   b26adc1ed17a2147417a5d9a3dad9181
#
_cell.length_a   1.000
_cell.length_b   1.000
_cell.length_c   1.000
_cell.angle_alpha   90.00
_cell.angle_beta   90.00
_cell.angle_gamma   90.00
#
_symmetry.space_group_name_H-M   'P 1'
#
loop_
_entity.id
_entity.type
_entity.pdbx_description
1 polymer ?
#
loop_
_entity_poly.entity_id
_entity_poly.type
_entity_poly.pdbx_seq_one_letter_code
_entity_poly.pdbx_strand_id
1 'polypeptide(L)'
;MQIGADGLLHHLYWGAGLTDVPSFLYDRAPYRRAHMVEGQPASSPMCSREYFHYECPTFGTGDFRIAALTATAENTGLDLCDLQFVAYRISEGREELRGLPFAVGEAVETLEVLTEDPLTKLKISLFFHLFEDVDVITRHMRIENGGDCAVRISEAMSATVDFENGCFSLMSLDGTTLREFTPCIQPLRPGVTEIGSTRGASSHQHNPNIALLRADTNEVQGEVFSFSMLYSGSYTLRMEQDAYGALRVQGGIQPRGFGWRLMPAETFDTPEIALCWSDGGCNGLSGKLHAFVRNHLLRGPWAHQVRPLLLNTWEACYFDVNEERLLKVGEAAARHGVELLVLDDGWFGCRNAANSSLGDWFCNSEK
;
A
#
# COMPACT_ATOMS: atom_id res chain seq x y z
N MET A 1 -9.75 0.20 17.04
CA MET A 1 -8.52 0.71 17.70
C MET A 1 -8.81 1.03 19.17
N GLN A 2 -7.80 0.99 20.01
CA GLN A 2 -7.90 1.32 21.42
C GLN A 2 -6.62 2.01 21.88
N ILE A 3 -6.75 3.00 22.77
CA ILE A 3 -5.59 3.58 23.46
C ILE A 3 -5.29 2.68 24.65
N GLY A 4 -4.11 2.07 24.67
CA GLY A 4 -3.69 1.20 25.78
C GLY A 4 -3.33 1.96 27.04
N ALA A 5 -3.21 1.26 28.17
CA ALA A 5 -2.70 1.83 29.41
C ALA A 5 -1.23 2.28 29.29
N ASP A 6 -0.52 1.81 28.29
CA ASP A 6 0.84 2.21 27.91
C ASP A 6 0.89 3.51 27.08
N GLY A 7 -0.26 4.11 26.78
CA GLY A 7 -0.38 5.31 25.96
C GLY A 7 -0.27 5.08 24.45
N LEU A 8 -0.12 3.82 24.02
CA LEU A 8 0.04 3.47 22.62
C LEU A 8 -1.29 3.19 21.94
N LEU A 9 -1.30 3.30 20.61
CA LEU A 9 -2.49 3.00 19.80
C LEU A 9 -2.48 1.54 19.37
N HIS A 10 -3.37 0.75 19.98
CA HIS A 10 -3.52 -0.67 19.70
C HIS A 10 -4.48 -0.92 18.55
N HIS A 11 -4.09 -1.82 17.65
CA HIS A 11 -4.97 -2.41 16.65
C HIS A 11 -5.84 -3.49 17.30
N LEU A 12 -7.15 -3.46 17.08
CA LEU A 12 -8.05 -4.48 17.65
C LEU A 12 -8.60 -5.42 16.59
N TYR A 13 -9.15 -4.84 15.53
CA TYR A 13 -9.89 -5.61 14.55
C TYR A 13 -10.06 -4.81 13.25
N TRP A 14 -10.03 -5.53 12.13
CA TRP A 14 -10.47 -5.09 10.83
C TRP A 14 -11.13 -6.27 10.09
N GLY A 15 -12.33 -6.09 9.53
CA GLY A 15 -13.12 -7.12 8.84
C GLY A 15 -14.59 -6.76 8.79
N ALA A 16 -15.47 -7.74 8.95
CA ALA A 16 -16.92 -7.56 8.95
C ALA A 16 -17.40 -6.54 9.98
N GLY A 17 -18.50 -5.85 9.69
CA GLY A 17 -19.13 -4.91 10.62
C GLY A 17 -19.48 -5.58 11.96
N LEU A 18 -19.13 -4.94 13.07
CA LEU A 18 -19.37 -5.43 14.42
C LEU A 18 -20.61 -4.81 15.01
N THR A 19 -21.46 -5.62 15.68
CA THR A 19 -22.64 -5.17 16.43
C THR A 19 -22.36 -4.88 17.89
N ASP A 20 -21.25 -5.43 18.44
CA ASP A 20 -20.84 -5.26 19.85
C ASP A 20 -19.33 -4.98 19.91
N VAL A 21 -18.97 -3.71 20.15
CA VAL A 21 -17.59 -3.25 20.24
C VAL A 21 -16.95 -3.58 21.60
N PRO A 22 -17.63 -3.53 22.77
CA PRO A 22 -17.02 -3.81 24.06
C PRO A 22 -16.38 -5.18 24.20
N SER A 23 -16.89 -6.21 23.53
CA SER A 23 -16.32 -7.57 23.55
C SER A 23 -14.95 -7.69 22.88
N PHE A 24 -14.54 -6.68 22.10
CA PHE A 24 -13.24 -6.59 21.44
C PHE A 24 -12.21 -5.77 22.21
N LEU A 25 -12.60 -5.13 23.32
CA LEU A 25 -11.65 -4.37 24.11
C LEU A 25 -10.57 -5.31 24.68
N TYR A 26 -9.33 -4.91 24.49
CA TYR A 26 -8.16 -5.71 24.81
C TYR A 26 -7.98 -5.75 26.34
N ASP A 27 -8.27 -6.89 26.95
CA ASP A 27 -7.88 -7.21 28.32
C ASP A 27 -7.02 -8.49 28.31
N ARG A 28 -5.94 -8.47 27.53
CA ARG A 28 -4.98 -9.56 27.56
C ARG A 28 -4.05 -9.35 28.75
N ALA A 29 -4.25 -10.19 29.78
CA ALA A 29 -3.20 -10.40 30.77
C ALA A 29 -1.95 -10.92 30.03
N PRO A 30 -0.81 -10.21 30.08
CA PRO A 30 0.37 -10.63 29.35
C PRO A 30 0.85 -12.00 29.83
N TYR A 31 1.16 -12.87 28.89
CA TYR A 31 1.81 -14.14 29.19
C TYR A 31 3.14 -13.83 29.89
N ARG A 32 3.36 -14.39 31.11
CA ARG A 32 4.62 -14.27 31.83
C ARG A 32 5.71 -15.06 31.06
N ARG A 33 6.74 -14.38 30.59
CA ARG A 33 7.96 -15.03 30.09
C ARG A 33 8.90 -15.39 31.24
N ALA A 34 9.74 -16.39 31.05
CA ALA A 34 10.72 -16.85 32.03
C ALA A 34 11.72 -15.77 32.51
N HIS A 35 11.86 -14.66 31.76
CA HIS A 35 12.73 -13.53 32.08
C HIS A 35 11.99 -12.34 32.72
N MET A 36 10.66 -12.43 32.91
CA MET A 36 9.91 -11.40 33.62
C MET A 36 10.11 -11.55 35.13
N VAL A 37 10.34 -10.43 35.81
CA VAL A 37 10.52 -10.42 37.26
C VAL A 37 9.23 -10.86 37.95
N GLU A 38 9.33 -11.89 38.82
CA GLU A 38 8.19 -12.44 39.55
C GLU A 38 7.57 -11.36 40.47
N GLY A 39 6.24 -11.22 40.46
CA GLY A 39 5.52 -10.27 41.29
C GLY A 39 5.16 -8.93 40.66
N GLN A 40 5.51 -8.68 39.41
CA GLN A 40 5.04 -7.47 38.74
C GLN A 40 3.60 -7.63 38.19
N PRO A 41 2.74 -6.59 38.35
CA PRO A 41 1.37 -6.65 37.85
C PRO A 41 1.35 -6.69 36.31
N ALA A 42 0.29 -7.24 35.75
CA ALA A 42 0.07 -7.34 34.31
C ALA A 42 0.09 -5.97 33.59
N SER A 43 -0.19 -4.90 34.30
CA SER A 43 -0.10 -3.50 33.87
C SER A 43 1.30 -2.89 33.99
N SER A 44 2.32 -3.70 34.33
CA SER A 44 3.69 -3.20 34.44
C SER A 44 4.21 -2.82 33.06
N PRO A 45 4.92 -1.68 32.89
CA PRO A 45 5.59 -1.29 31.65
C PRO A 45 6.66 -2.28 31.17
N MET A 46 6.93 -3.36 31.93
CA MET A 46 7.82 -4.44 31.52
C MET A 46 7.14 -5.59 30.76
N CYS A 47 5.88 -5.45 30.34
CA CYS A 47 5.26 -6.37 29.40
C CYS A 47 5.95 -6.25 28.03
N SER A 48 6.33 -7.40 27.47
CA SER A 48 6.91 -7.41 26.12
C SER A 48 5.89 -6.91 25.09
N ARG A 49 6.25 -5.89 24.36
CA ARG A 49 5.40 -5.28 23.32
C ARG A 49 5.09 -6.24 22.15
N GLU A 50 5.83 -7.30 21.98
CA GLU A 50 5.57 -8.33 20.97
C GLU A 50 4.22 -9.03 21.10
N TYR A 51 3.57 -8.97 22.25
CA TYR A 51 2.25 -9.59 22.45
C TYR A 51 1.08 -8.72 22.01
N PHE A 52 1.33 -7.45 21.75
CA PHE A 52 0.29 -6.50 21.40
C PHE A 52 0.30 -6.20 19.90
N HIS A 53 -0.85 -5.83 19.40
CA HIS A 53 -1.03 -5.37 18.04
C HIS A 53 -1.06 -3.85 18.02
N TYR A 54 -0.29 -3.21 17.15
CA TYR A 54 -0.18 -1.76 17.08
C TYR A 54 -0.55 -1.23 15.70
N GLU A 55 -1.16 -0.02 15.67
CA GLU A 55 -1.46 0.67 14.40
C GLU A 55 -0.19 1.23 13.72
N CYS A 56 0.81 1.61 14.52
CA CYS A 56 2.10 2.09 14.03
C CYS A 56 3.23 1.59 14.94
N PRO A 57 3.66 0.33 14.80
CA PRO A 57 4.81 -0.19 15.56
C PRO A 57 6.10 0.48 15.08
N THR A 58 6.92 0.94 16.02
CA THR A 58 8.18 1.63 15.75
C THR A 58 9.38 0.78 16.14
N PHE A 59 10.50 0.98 15.44
CA PHE A 59 11.75 0.29 15.75
C PHE A 59 12.28 0.69 17.14
N GLY A 60 12.92 -0.25 17.83
CA GLY A 60 13.66 0.00 19.08
C GLY A 60 12.81 -0.01 20.36
N THR A 61 11.48 -0.19 20.28
CA THR A 61 10.57 -0.06 21.41
C THR A 61 10.28 -1.37 22.16
N GLY A 62 10.90 -2.49 21.76
CA GLY A 62 10.69 -3.80 22.36
C GLY A 62 9.62 -4.67 21.67
N ASP A 63 9.05 -4.22 20.55
CA ASP A 63 8.40 -5.05 19.55
C ASP A 63 9.48 -5.39 18.50
N PHE A 64 9.86 -6.66 18.41
CA PHE A 64 10.93 -7.12 17.53
C PHE A 64 10.43 -7.61 16.16
N ARG A 65 9.13 -7.50 15.91
CA ARG A 65 8.55 -7.73 14.58
C ARG A 65 8.86 -6.57 13.64
N ILE A 66 8.57 -6.73 12.34
CA ILE A 66 8.76 -5.66 11.37
C ILE A 66 8.12 -4.34 11.84
N ALA A 67 8.88 -3.26 11.79
CA ALA A 67 8.44 -1.93 12.20
C ALA A 67 7.70 -1.20 11.06
N ALA A 68 6.80 -0.30 11.41
CA ALA A 68 6.17 0.61 10.44
C ALA A 68 6.99 1.87 10.23
N LEU A 69 7.76 2.28 11.23
CA LEU A 69 8.58 3.48 11.20
C LEU A 69 9.95 3.20 11.83
N THR A 70 10.99 3.59 11.10
CA THR A 70 12.35 3.69 11.62
C THR A 70 12.87 5.09 11.34
N ALA A 71 13.11 5.86 12.40
CA ALA A 71 13.50 7.25 12.34
C ALA A 71 14.67 7.50 13.31
N THR A 72 15.77 8.07 12.81
CA THR A 72 16.99 8.31 13.57
C THR A 72 17.19 9.81 13.77
N ALA A 73 17.26 10.27 15.02
CA ALA A 73 17.61 11.65 15.36
C ALA A 73 19.09 11.89 15.09
N GLU A 74 19.44 12.84 14.21
CA GLU A 74 20.83 13.04 13.76
C GLU A 74 21.78 13.53 14.86
N ASN A 75 21.26 14.26 15.86
CA ASN A 75 22.08 14.80 16.97
C ASN A 75 22.50 13.72 17.99
N THR A 76 21.71 12.65 18.14
CA THR A 76 21.99 11.58 19.12
C THR A 76 22.37 10.26 18.46
N GLY A 77 22.00 10.05 17.18
CA GLY A 77 22.10 8.76 16.49
C GLY A 77 21.14 7.70 17.02
N LEU A 78 20.16 8.08 17.85
CA LEU A 78 19.14 7.17 18.37
C LEU A 78 18.03 6.96 17.33
N ASP A 79 17.69 5.72 17.13
CA ASP A 79 16.58 5.25 16.27
C ASP A 79 15.39 4.73 17.08
N LEU A 80 15.34 5.07 18.38
CA LEU A 80 14.21 4.84 19.26
C LEU A 80 13.15 5.92 19.04
N CYS A 81 11.92 5.50 18.76
CA CYS A 81 10.75 6.37 18.62
C CYS A 81 9.57 5.74 19.36
N ASP A 82 9.14 6.33 20.48
CA ASP A 82 8.06 5.81 21.34
C ASP A 82 6.80 6.68 21.20
N LEU A 83 5.96 6.36 20.22
CA LEU A 83 4.80 7.17 19.83
C LEU A 83 3.68 7.06 20.86
N GLN A 84 3.45 8.14 21.62
CA GLN A 84 2.36 8.27 22.57
C GLN A 84 1.16 8.95 21.92
N PHE A 85 -0.04 8.47 22.21
CA PHE A 85 -1.29 9.10 21.75
C PHE A 85 -1.41 10.54 22.27
N VAL A 86 -1.80 11.45 21.38
CA VAL A 86 -2.04 12.86 21.71
C VAL A 86 -3.51 13.23 21.55
N ALA A 87 -4.09 12.99 20.36
CA ALA A 87 -5.45 13.40 20.04
C ALA A 87 -5.98 12.61 18.84
N TYR A 88 -7.28 12.71 18.61
CA TYR A 88 -7.88 12.29 17.32
C TYR A 88 -8.87 13.35 16.83
N ARG A 89 -9.13 13.33 15.53
CA ARG A 89 -10.12 14.17 14.88
C ARG A 89 -10.90 13.35 13.86
N ILE A 90 -12.22 13.52 13.84
CA ILE A 90 -13.09 13.00 12.78
C ILE A 90 -13.58 14.20 11.98
N SER A 91 -13.54 14.11 10.65
CA SER A 91 -13.98 15.17 9.75
C SER A 91 -14.62 14.59 8.50
N GLU A 92 -15.56 15.35 7.92
CA GLU A 92 -16.08 15.07 6.56
C GLU A 92 -15.07 15.53 5.52
N GLY A 93 -14.93 14.76 4.44
CA GLY A 93 -13.96 15.00 3.38
C GLY A 93 -12.54 14.58 3.75
N ARG A 94 -11.62 14.90 2.88
CA ARG A 94 -10.18 14.62 3.03
C ARG A 94 -9.31 15.68 2.41
N GLU A 95 -8.09 15.84 2.91
CA GLU A 95 -7.08 16.69 2.31
C GLU A 95 -6.40 16.00 1.12
N GLU A 96 -5.93 16.77 0.15
CA GLU A 96 -5.13 16.28 -0.96
C GLU A 96 -3.72 15.89 -0.50
N LEU A 97 -3.24 14.75 -0.98
CA LEU A 97 -1.83 14.38 -0.86
C LEU A 97 -1.04 15.05 -1.98
N ARG A 98 -0.27 16.07 -1.65
CA ARG A 98 0.51 16.81 -2.65
C ARG A 98 1.59 15.94 -3.28
N GLY A 99 1.54 15.82 -4.60
CA GLY A 99 2.54 15.07 -5.37
C GLY A 99 2.43 13.55 -5.29
N LEU A 100 1.40 13.01 -4.65
CA LEU A 100 1.13 11.59 -4.53
C LEU A 100 -0.26 11.26 -5.09
N PRO A 101 -0.47 10.07 -5.67
CA PRO A 101 -1.80 9.58 -6.01
C PRO A 101 -2.63 9.37 -4.74
N PHE A 102 -3.92 9.67 -4.80
CA PHE A 102 -4.85 9.46 -3.69
C PHE A 102 -6.28 9.26 -4.21
N ALA A 103 -7.11 8.54 -3.44
CA ALA A 103 -8.51 8.38 -3.75
C ALA A 103 -9.31 9.67 -3.45
N VAL A 104 -10.41 9.91 -4.16
CA VAL A 104 -11.28 11.08 -3.97
C VAL A 104 -12.72 10.65 -3.77
N GLY A 105 -13.52 11.44 -3.06
CA GLY A 105 -14.95 11.21 -2.85
C GLY A 105 -15.58 12.39 -2.12
N GLU A 106 -16.86 12.66 -2.39
CA GLU A 106 -17.62 13.75 -1.75
C GLU A 106 -18.06 13.37 -0.33
N ALA A 107 -18.41 12.10 -0.10
CA ALA A 107 -18.92 11.56 1.17
C ALA A 107 -17.87 10.69 1.87
N VAL A 108 -16.62 11.18 1.98
CA VAL A 108 -15.54 10.48 2.69
C VAL A 108 -15.47 10.98 4.12
N GLU A 109 -15.55 10.07 5.08
CA GLU A 109 -15.26 10.35 6.49
C GLU A 109 -13.78 10.07 6.76
N THR A 110 -13.10 11.00 7.40
CA THR A 110 -11.68 10.88 7.75
C THR A 110 -11.50 10.86 9.26
N LEU A 111 -10.84 9.80 9.76
CA LEU A 111 -10.28 9.76 11.10
C LEU A 111 -8.77 10.04 11.00
N GLU A 112 -8.32 11.08 11.69
CA GLU A 112 -6.92 11.39 11.95
C GLU A 112 -6.60 11.07 13.41
N VAL A 113 -5.53 10.30 13.64
CA VAL A 113 -5.01 10.02 14.99
C VAL A 113 -3.60 10.54 15.08
N LEU A 114 -3.40 11.52 15.98
CA LEU A 114 -2.10 12.13 16.25
C LEU A 114 -1.40 11.42 17.40
N THR A 115 -0.16 11.03 17.14
CA THR A 115 0.79 10.51 18.12
C THR A 115 2.07 11.35 18.12
N GLU A 116 2.80 11.38 19.22
CA GLU A 116 4.07 12.13 19.34
C GLU A 116 5.09 11.31 20.13
N ASP A 117 6.33 11.29 19.65
CA ASP A 117 7.46 10.82 20.46
C ASP A 117 7.91 11.92 21.43
N PRO A 118 7.84 11.71 22.75
CA PRO A 118 8.16 12.74 23.73
C PRO A 118 9.62 13.20 23.72
N LEU A 119 10.54 12.40 23.19
CA LEU A 119 11.98 12.71 23.17
C LEU A 119 12.36 13.53 21.94
N THR A 120 12.05 13.05 20.77
CA THR A 120 12.43 13.69 19.49
C THR A 120 11.44 14.74 19.03
N LYS A 121 10.23 14.78 19.62
CA LYS A 121 9.10 15.60 19.17
C LYS A 121 8.64 15.28 17.75
N LEU A 122 8.97 14.08 17.28
CA LEU A 122 8.45 13.57 16.02
C LEU A 122 6.95 13.30 16.17
N LYS A 123 6.13 13.92 15.34
CA LYS A 123 4.67 13.72 15.35
C LYS A 123 4.26 12.87 14.17
N ILE A 124 3.37 11.93 14.43
CA ILE A 124 2.82 11.03 13.40
C ILE A 124 1.30 11.17 13.41
N SER A 125 0.73 11.67 12.31
CA SER A 125 -0.70 11.59 12.04
C SER A 125 -0.99 10.36 11.20
N LEU A 126 -1.81 9.45 11.74
CA LEU A 126 -2.34 8.29 11.03
C LEU A 126 -3.71 8.65 10.46
N PHE A 127 -3.85 8.57 9.15
CA PHE A 127 -5.11 8.86 8.47
C PHE A 127 -5.82 7.58 8.03
N PHE A 128 -7.14 7.57 8.28
CA PHE A 128 -8.08 6.54 7.85
C PHE A 128 -9.22 7.24 7.11
N HIS A 129 -9.36 6.96 5.82
CA HIS A 129 -10.43 7.52 5.00
C HIS A 129 -11.41 6.41 4.63
N LEU A 130 -12.68 6.59 5.00
CA LEU A 130 -13.73 5.60 4.80
C LEU A 130 -14.50 5.90 3.51
N PHE A 131 -14.55 4.94 2.61
CA PHE A 131 -15.33 4.94 1.39
C PHE A 131 -16.47 3.91 1.57
N GLU A 132 -17.54 4.34 2.25
CA GLU A 132 -18.62 3.44 2.67
C GLU A 132 -19.38 2.81 1.47
N ASP A 133 -19.52 3.56 0.36
CA ASP A 133 -20.21 3.08 -0.84
C ASP A 133 -19.56 1.86 -1.51
N VAL A 134 -18.31 1.59 -1.19
CA VAL A 134 -17.50 0.49 -1.76
C VAL A 134 -16.82 -0.37 -0.72
N ASP A 135 -17.06 -0.15 0.59
CA ASP A 135 -16.44 -0.87 1.71
C ASP A 135 -14.90 -0.86 1.66
N VAL A 136 -14.30 0.28 1.36
CA VAL A 136 -12.84 0.47 1.29
C VAL A 136 -12.40 1.49 2.33
N ILE A 137 -11.31 1.19 3.01
CA ILE A 137 -10.59 2.13 3.88
C ILE A 137 -9.25 2.42 3.23
N THR A 138 -8.93 3.71 3.00
CA THR A 138 -7.57 4.06 2.60
C THR A 138 -6.80 4.62 3.77
N ARG A 139 -5.48 4.35 3.79
CA ARG A 139 -4.58 4.76 4.88
C ARG A 139 -3.33 5.40 4.33
N HIS A 140 -2.84 6.41 5.03
CA HIS A 140 -1.49 6.95 4.89
C HIS A 140 -1.03 7.53 6.23
N MET A 141 0.24 7.92 6.30
CA MET A 141 0.86 8.48 7.47
C MET A 141 1.53 9.80 7.10
N ARG A 142 1.36 10.84 7.92
CA ARG A 142 2.12 12.09 7.86
C ARG A 142 3.09 12.13 9.02
N ILE A 143 4.35 12.38 8.73
CA ILE A 143 5.44 12.53 9.69
C ILE A 143 5.84 13.99 9.74
N GLU A 144 5.75 14.65 10.90
CA GLU A 144 6.16 16.02 11.13
C GLU A 144 7.33 16.05 12.10
N ASN A 145 8.39 16.74 11.77
CA ASN A 145 9.50 16.97 12.69
C ASN A 145 9.20 18.24 13.55
N GLY A 146 8.65 18.02 14.72
CA GLY A 146 8.40 19.06 15.72
C GLY A 146 9.60 19.35 16.64
N GLY A 147 10.74 18.67 16.44
CA GLY A 147 11.97 18.87 17.20
C GLY A 147 12.87 19.97 16.63
N ASP A 148 14.07 20.10 17.19
CA ASP A 148 15.07 21.09 16.85
C ASP A 148 16.25 20.56 16.03
N CYS A 149 16.29 19.25 15.79
CA CYS A 149 17.31 18.60 14.98
C CYS A 149 16.71 17.84 13.79
N ALA A 150 17.51 17.61 12.75
CA ALA A 150 17.09 16.79 11.63
C ALA A 150 16.87 15.32 12.05
N VAL A 151 15.86 14.69 11.46
CA VAL A 151 15.54 13.27 11.64
C VAL A 151 15.68 12.58 10.29
N ARG A 152 16.39 11.44 10.28
CA ARG A 152 16.51 10.58 9.11
C ARG A 152 15.48 9.45 9.18
N ILE A 153 14.53 9.45 8.26
CA ILE A 153 13.56 8.39 8.08
C ILE A 153 14.16 7.36 7.14
N SER A 154 14.36 6.14 7.59
CA SER A 154 14.86 5.01 6.79
C SER A 154 13.78 4.01 6.42
N GLU A 155 12.63 4.06 7.11
CA GLU A 155 11.47 3.21 6.87
C GLU A 155 10.20 3.95 7.26
N ALA A 156 9.19 3.93 6.38
CA ALA A 156 7.88 4.53 6.61
C ALA A 156 6.79 3.74 5.85
N MET A 157 6.00 2.96 6.60
CA MET A 157 4.89 2.18 6.05
C MET A 157 3.61 3.00 6.11
N SER A 158 2.81 2.91 5.06
CA SER A 158 1.52 3.61 4.97
C SER A 158 0.45 3.04 5.89
N ALA A 159 0.51 1.73 6.14
CA ALA A 159 -0.38 1.03 7.04
C ALA A 159 0.27 -0.21 7.65
N THR A 160 -0.18 -0.52 8.87
CA THR A 160 0.02 -1.80 9.55
C THR A 160 -1.34 -2.36 9.95
N VAL A 161 -1.53 -3.66 9.76
CA VAL A 161 -2.69 -4.42 10.23
C VAL A 161 -2.20 -5.71 10.83
N ASP A 162 -2.57 -5.97 12.07
CA ASP A 162 -2.22 -7.19 12.77
C ASP A 162 -3.45 -8.11 12.88
N PHE A 163 -3.30 -9.39 12.57
CA PHE A 163 -4.31 -10.44 12.74
C PHE A 163 -3.87 -11.39 13.84
N GLU A 164 -4.78 -11.72 14.76
CA GLU A 164 -4.50 -12.68 15.84
C GLU A 164 -4.13 -14.07 15.33
N ASN A 165 -4.60 -14.42 14.15
CA ASN A 165 -4.45 -15.72 13.54
C ASN A 165 -3.88 -15.57 12.13
N GLY A 166 -2.67 -16.08 11.92
CA GLY A 166 -1.92 -16.04 10.66
C GLY A 166 -2.26 -17.16 9.67
N CYS A 167 -3.35 -17.91 9.89
CA CYS A 167 -3.78 -18.97 8.97
C CYS A 167 -4.36 -18.38 7.68
N PHE A 168 -3.49 -17.91 6.80
CA PHE A 168 -3.83 -17.36 5.49
C PHE A 168 -2.99 -17.96 4.38
N SER A 169 -3.55 -17.99 3.18
CA SER A 169 -2.78 -18.05 1.94
C SER A 169 -2.64 -16.66 1.36
N LEU A 170 -1.44 -16.33 0.90
CA LEU A 170 -1.16 -15.12 0.15
C LEU A 170 -1.49 -15.35 -1.32
N MET A 171 -2.32 -14.50 -1.89
CA MET A 171 -2.48 -14.37 -3.34
C MET A 171 -1.78 -13.10 -3.81
N SER A 172 -0.85 -13.25 -4.75
CA SER A 172 -0.21 -12.15 -5.49
C SER A 172 -0.48 -12.28 -6.97
N LEU A 173 -0.33 -11.18 -7.71
CA LEU A 173 -0.42 -11.14 -9.16
C LEU A 173 0.98 -10.91 -9.71
N ASP A 174 1.58 -11.99 -10.16
CA ASP A 174 2.97 -12.01 -10.60
C ASP A 174 3.07 -12.07 -12.12
N GLY A 175 4.23 -11.78 -12.66
CA GLY A 175 4.37 -11.91 -14.10
C GLY A 175 5.71 -11.51 -14.68
N THR A 176 5.69 -11.51 -15.99
CA THR A 176 6.76 -11.05 -16.86
C THR A 176 6.15 -10.54 -18.16
N THR A 177 6.92 -9.96 -19.02
CA THR A 177 6.49 -9.55 -20.37
C THR A 177 5.75 -10.69 -21.07
N LEU A 178 4.55 -10.43 -21.59
CA LEU A 178 3.61 -11.35 -22.23
C LEU A 178 2.97 -12.39 -21.29
N ARG A 179 3.15 -12.26 -19.99
CA ARG A 179 2.54 -13.11 -18.97
C ARG A 179 2.36 -12.32 -17.68
N GLU A 180 1.67 -11.20 -17.78
CA GLU A 180 1.37 -10.32 -16.66
C GLU A 180 0.16 -10.82 -15.86
N PHE A 181 0.04 -10.40 -14.59
CA PHE A 181 -1.10 -10.67 -13.70
C PHE A 181 -1.43 -12.16 -13.51
N THR A 182 -0.44 -13.03 -13.50
CA THR A 182 -0.66 -14.44 -13.19
C THR A 182 -0.92 -14.61 -11.68
N PRO A 183 -2.08 -15.14 -11.26
CA PRO A 183 -2.33 -15.39 -9.84
C PRO A 183 -1.38 -16.44 -9.30
N CYS A 184 -0.71 -16.09 -8.20
CA CYS A 184 0.13 -16.99 -7.43
C CYS A 184 -0.43 -17.11 -6.02
N ILE A 185 -0.81 -18.30 -5.58
CA ILE A 185 -1.36 -18.57 -4.25
C ILE A 185 -0.40 -19.45 -3.49
N GLN A 186 0.02 -18.99 -2.30
CA GLN A 186 0.93 -19.74 -1.44
C GLN A 186 0.55 -19.59 0.04
N PRO A 187 0.66 -20.65 0.86
CA PRO A 187 0.41 -20.53 2.28
C PRO A 187 1.48 -19.66 2.94
N LEU A 188 1.08 -18.75 3.83
CA LEU A 188 2.01 -18.03 4.68
C LEU A 188 2.63 -18.98 5.71
N ARG A 189 3.88 -18.68 6.08
CA ARG A 189 4.68 -19.47 7.03
C ARG A 189 5.34 -18.54 8.04
N PRO A 190 5.74 -19.05 9.23
CA PRO A 190 6.51 -18.26 10.19
C PRO A 190 7.72 -17.58 9.55
N GLY A 191 7.94 -16.31 9.90
CA GLY A 191 8.93 -15.43 9.31
C GLY A 191 8.31 -14.39 8.38
N VAL A 192 9.15 -13.69 7.62
CA VAL A 192 8.74 -12.57 6.76
C VAL A 192 8.61 -13.03 5.32
N THR A 193 7.44 -12.78 4.72
CA THR A 193 7.20 -12.85 3.27
C THR A 193 7.09 -11.43 2.73
N GLU A 194 7.79 -11.11 1.65
CA GLU A 194 7.79 -9.77 1.04
C GLU A 194 7.48 -9.86 -0.46
N ILE A 195 6.59 -9.00 -0.92
CA ILE A 195 6.31 -8.70 -2.33
C ILE A 195 6.61 -7.22 -2.55
N GLY A 196 7.33 -6.88 -3.60
CA GLY A 196 7.67 -5.47 -3.84
C GLY A 196 8.50 -5.21 -5.08
N SER A 197 8.91 -3.96 -5.25
CA SER A 197 9.79 -3.51 -6.32
C SER A 197 10.83 -2.52 -5.81
N THR A 198 12.05 -2.64 -6.31
CA THR A 198 13.16 -1.69 -6.11
C THR A 198 13.55 -0.98 -7.41
N ARG A 199 12.69 -1.01 -8.44
CA ARG A 199 12.99 -0.54 -9.80
C ARG A 199 12.74 0.95 -10.02
N GLY A 200 12.28 1.70 -9.01
CA GLY A 200 11.75 3.06 -9.21
C GLY A 200 10.35 3.08 -9.81
N ALA A 201 9.78 1.91 -10.09
CA ALA A 201 8.42 1.71 -10.57
C ALA A 201 7.81 0.47 -9.92
N SER A 202 6.48 0.38 -9.87
CA SER A 202 5.78 -0.77 -9.27
C SER A 202 6.03 -2.08 -10.01
N SER A 203 6.39 -2.03 -11.31
CA SER A 203 6.80 -3.19 -12.11
C SER A 203 5.67 -4.16 -12.47
N HIS A 204 5.84 -4.86 -13.59
CA HIS A 204 4.95 -5.93 -14.06
C HIS A 204 5.28 -7.30 -13.42
N GLN A 205 6.41 -7.41 -12.69
CA GLN A 205 6.81 -8.66 -12.05
C GLN A 205 5.95 -8.99 -10.83
N HIS A 206 5.58 -7.95 -10.07
CA HIS A 206 4.68 -8.05 -8.94
C HIS A 206 3.73 -6.84 -8.97
N ASN A 207 2.44 -7.12 -9.00
CA ASN A 207 1.45 -6.06 -8.89
C ASN A 207 1.46 -5.49 -7.46
N PRO A 208 1.29 -4.16 -7.27
CA PRO A 208 1.24 -3.55 -5.94
C PRO A 208 -0.06 -3.85 -5.17
N ASN A 209 -0.57 -5.04 -5.32
CA ASN A 209 -1.75 -5.59 -4.65
C ASN A 209 -1.48 -7.01 -4.18
N ILE A 210 -1.92 -7.31 -2.96
CA ILE A 210 -1.99 -8.67 -2.43
C ILE A 210 -3.37 -8.94 -1.85
N ALA A 211 -3.75 -10.22 -1.77
CA ALA A 211 -4.90 -10.67 -1.02
C ALA A 211 -4.53 -11.81 -0.07
N LEU A 212 -5.07 -11.75 1.14
CA LEU A 212 -4.98 -12.80 2.15
C LEU A 212 -6.27 -13.60 2.14
N LEU A 213 -6.18 -14.88 1.86
CA LEU A 213 -7.30 -15.80 1.72
C LEU A 213 -7.38 -16.69 2.97
N ARG A 214 -8.57 -16.81 3.59
CA ARG A 214 -8.84 -17.87 4.57
C ARG A 214 -8.89 -19.23 3.88
N ALA A 215 -8.81 -20.30 4.65
CA ALA A 215 -8.68 -21.67 4.12
C ALA A 215 -9.85 -22.14 3.24
N ASP A 216 -11.06 -21.61 3.47
CA ASP A 216 -12.29 -21.91 2.75
C ASP A 216 -12.61 -20.93 1.62
N THR A 217 -11.74 -19.93 1.39
CA THR A 217 -11.94 -18.89 0.38
C THR A 217 -11.75 -19.47 -1.02
N ASN A 218 -12.72 -19.17 -1.88
CA ASN A 218 -12.67 -19.43 -3.32
C ASN A 218 -13.23 -18.23 -4.10
N GLU A 219 -13.62 -18.41 -5.35
CA GLU A 219 -14.13 -17.33 -6.20
C GLU A 219 -15.41 -16.68 -5.66
N VAL A 220 -16.29 -17.43 -4.98
CA VAL A 220 -17.66 -17.00 -4.65
C VAL A 220 -17.97 -17.00 -3.15
N GLN A 221 -17.08 -17.46 -2.30
CA GLN A 221 -17.27 -17.51 -0.85
C GLN A 221 -15.97 -17.42 -0.07
N GLY A 222 -16.06 -17.13 1.22
CA GLY A 222 -14.94 -17.08 2.17
C GLY A 222 -14.37 -15.67 2.34
N GLU A 223 -13.72 -15.46 3.45
CA GLU A 223 -13.12 -14.16 3.78
C GLU A 223 -11.83 -13.91 3.03
N VAL A 224 -11.72 -12.73 2.48
CA VAL A 224 -10.53 -12.25 1.78
C VAL A 224 -10.25 -10.79 2.17
N PHE A 225 -8.97 -10.50 2.41
CA PHE A 225 -8.46 -9.18 2.82
C PHE A 225 -7.45 -8.70 1.80
N SER A 226 -7.63 -7.53 1.21
CA SER A 226 -6.74 -6.97 0.20
C SER A 226 -6.02 -5.73 0.67
N PHE A 227 -4.77 -5.60 0.23
CA PHE A 227 -3.89 -4.46 0.45
C PHE A 227 -3.37 -3.98 -0.90
N SER A 228 -3.78 -2.78 -1.31
CA SER A 228 -3.45 -2.20 -2.63
C SER A 228 -2.73 -0.89 -2.47
N MET A 229 -1.45 -0.80 -2.85
CA MET A 229 -0.71 0.45 -2.86
C MET A 229 -1.21 1.35 -4.00
N LEU A 230 -1.61 2.58 -3.68
CA LEU A 230 -1.94 3.61 -4.66
C LEU A 230 -0.67 4.39 -5.03
N TYR A 231 0.36 3.66 -5.47
CA TYR A 231 1.68 4.23 -5.70
C TYR A 231 2.38 3.49 -6.84
N SER A 232 2.98 4.25 -7.75
CA SER A 232 3.66 3.71 -8.92
C SER A 232 5.18 3.60 -8.77
N GLY A 233 5.76 4.01 -7.63
CA GLY A 233 7.19 3.93 -7.34
C GLY A 233 7.62 2.59 -6.74
N SER A 234 8.82 2.56 -6.16
CA SER A 234 9.32 1.42 -5.41
C SER A 234 8.51 1.21 -4.13
N TYR A 235 7.91 0.04 -3.98
CA TYR A 235 7.01 -0.28 -2.88
C TYR A 235 7.36 -1.63 -2.24
N THR A 236 6.83 -1.86 -1.04
CA THR A 236 6.85 -3.15 -0.37
C THR A 236 5.49 -3.45 0.26
N LEU A 237 5.10 -4.73 0.20
CA LEU A 237 4.02 -5.34 0.96
C LEU A 237 4.65 -6.50 1.73
N ARG A 238 4.62 -6.43 3.05
CA ARG A 238 5.31 -7.39 3.93
C ARG A 238 4.31 -8.07 4.86
N MET A 239 4.49 -9.35 5.06
CA MET A 239 3.71 -10.19 5.94
C MET A 239 4.66 -10.93 6.88
N GLU A 240 4.57 -10.71 8.19
CA GLU A 240 5.32 -11.44 9.19
C GLU A 240 4.39 -12.28 10.05
N GLN A 241 4.53 -13.60 9.95
CA GLN A 241 3.92 -14.49 10.92
C GLN A 241 4.90 -14.72 12.07
N ASP A 242 4.52 -14.30 13.27
CA ASP A 242 5.35 -14.39 14.45
C ASP A 242 5.33 -15.80 15.08
N ALA A 243 6.13 -15.97 16.15
CA ALA A 243 6.26 -17.24 16.85
C ALA A 243 4.98 -17.64 17.64
N TYR A 244 4.03 -16.72 17.79
CA TYR A 244 2.75 -16.93 18.50
C TYR A 244 1.60 -17.21 17.54
N GLY A 245 1.88 -17.16 16.23
CA GLY A 245 0.91 -17.41 15.17
C GLY A 245 0.09 -16.18 14.77
N ALA A 246 0.40 -14.99 15.29
CA ALA A 246 -0.16 -13.75 14.80
C ALA A 246 0.48 -13.34 13.47
N LEU A 247 -0.24 -12.58 12.66
CA LEU A 247 0.23 -12.08 11.38
C LEU A 247 0.20 -10.56 11.36
N ARG A 248 1.35 -9.94 11.11
CA ARG A 248 1.47 -8.51 10.81
C ARG A 248 1.57 -8.30 9.32
N VAL A 249 0.74 -7.42 8.77
CA VAL A 249 0.75 -7.01 7.37
C VAL A 249 1.07 -5.54 7.27
N GLN A 250 2.01 -5.18 6.42
CA GLN A 250 2.42 -3.80 6.19
C GLN A 250 2.56 -3.49 4.71
N GLY A 251 2.20 -2.26 4.34
CA GLY A 251 2.44 -1.75 2.99
C GLY A 251 2.98 -0.32 3.02
N GLY A 252 3.92 -0.01 2.14
CA GLY A 252 4.52 1.32 2.05
C GLY A 252 5.64 1.44 1.03
N ILE A 253 6.45 2.49 1.17
CA ILE A 253 7.64 2.71 0.35
C ILE A 253 8.66 1.60 0.64
N GLN A 254 9.30 1.09 -0.41
CA GLN A 254 10.39 0.11 -0.28
C GLN A 254 11.58 0.72 0.51
N PRO A 255 11.94 0.16 1.68
CA PRO A 255 13.02 0.74 2.50
C PRO A 255 14.42 0.53 1.92
N ARG A 256 14.61 -0.44 1.02
CA ARG A 256 15.92 -0.66 0.37
C ARG A 256 16.26 0.50 -0.55
N GLY A 257 17.26 1.29 -0.15
CA GLY A 257 17.68 2.47 -0.89
C GLY A 257 16.83 3.72 -0.60
N PHE A 258 15.84 3.64 0.27
CA PHE A 258 15.09 4.78 0.76
C PHE A 258 15.83 5.44 1.94
N GLY A 259 15.75 6.75 2.00
CA GLY A 259 16.20 7.55 3.13
C GLY A 259 15.77 9.00 2.93
N TRP A 260 14.98 9.51 3.87
CA TRP A 260 14.50 10.88 3.83
C TRP A 260 15.03 11.66 5.02
N ARG A 261 15.67 12.79 4.76
CA ARG A 261 16.15 13.70 5.80
C ARG A 261 15.10 14.77 6.03
N LEU A 262 14.44 14.71 7.18
CA LEU A 262 13.37 15.62 7.56
C LEU A 262 13.93 16.70 8.49
N MET A 263 13.97 17.95 8.01
CA MET A 263 14.43 19.10 8.78
C MET A 263 13.37 19.51 9.81
N PRO A 264 13.75 20.29 10.87
CA PRO A 264 12.78 20.88 11.79
C PRO A 264 11.65 21.61 11.05
N ALA A 265 10.41 21.40 11.51
CA ALA A 265 9.17 21.92 10.94
C ALA A 265 8.81 21.42 9.52
N GLU A 266 9.56 20.49 8.95
CA GLU A 266 9.18 19.81 7.70
C GLU A 266 8.22 18.66 7.94
N THR A 267 7.48 18.29 6.88
CA THR A 267 6.56 17.15 6.86
C THR A 267 6.90 16.20 5.73
N PHE A 268 6.61 14.92 5.94
CA PHE A 268 6.70 13.86 4.94
C PHE A 268 5.41 13.04 4.96
N ASP A 269 4.75 12.89 3.81
CA ASP A 269 3.57 12.04 3.65
C ASP A 269 3.97 10.71 2.98
N THR A 270 3.50 9.59 3.53
CA THR A 270 3.63 8.28 2.86
C THR A 270 2.59 8.17 1.73
N PRO A 271 2.85 7.33 0.70
CA PRO A 271 1.82 6.98 -0.28
C PRO A 271 0.58 6.38 0.38
N GLU A 272 -0.55 6.49 -0.29
CA GLU A 272 -1.80 5.89 0.17
C GLU A 272 -1.86 4.39 -0.14
N ILE A 273 -2.48 3.62 0.76
CA ILE A 273 -2.80 2.21 0.59
C ILE A 273 -4.29 1.99 0.82
N ALA A 274 -4.94 1.24 -0.08
CA ALA A 274 -6.34 0.85 0.05
C ALA A 274 -6.46 -0.54 0.68
N LEU A 275 -7.32 -0.65 1.67
CA LEU A 275 -7.66 -1.86 2.40
C LEU A 275 -9.10 -2.23 2.07
N CYS A 276 -9.34 -3.45 1.60
CA CYS A 276 -10.66 -3.96 1.25
C CYS A 276 -10.88 -5.35 1.82
N TRP A 277 -12.06 -5.60 2.36
CA TRP A 277 -12.49 -6.89 2.88
C TRP A 277 -13.76 -7.38 2.16
N SER A 278 -13.87 -8.69 2.01
CA SER A 278 -15.07 -9.35 1.48
C SER A 278 -15.23 -10.74 2.08
N ASP A 279 -16.47 -11.17 2.32
CA ASP A 279 -16.86 -12.54 2.63
C ASP A 279 -17.44 -13.28 1.40
N GLY A 280 -17.61 -12.57 0.29
CA GLY A 280 -18.06 -13.10 -1.00
C GLY A 280 -16.94 -13.65 -1.87
N GLY A 281 -15.83 -14.10 -1.28
CA GLY A 281 -14.68 -14.64 -1.98
C GLY A 281 -13.95 -13.62 -2.88
N CYS A 282 -13.15 -14.13 -3.81
CA CYS A 282 -12.34 -13.29 -4.71
C CYS A 282 -13.20 -12.42 -5.64
N ASN A 283 -14.37 -12.89 -6.09
CA ASN A 283 -15.27 -12.10 -6.93
C ASN A 283 -15.89 -10.93 -6.16
N GLY A 284 -16.29 -11.16 -4.89
CA GLY A 284 -16.80 -10.10 -4.03
C GLY A 284 -15.73 -9.00 -3.81
N LEU A 285 -14.51 -9.39 -3.48
CA LEU A 285 -13.38 -8.47 -3.34
C LEU A 285 -13.12 -7.70 -4.64
N SER A 286 -13.01 -8.40 -5.76
CA SER A 286 -12.75 -7.82 -7.09
C SER A 286 -13.82 -6.81 -7.48
N GLY A 287 -15.10 -7.12 -7.22
CA GLY A 287 -16.22 -6.21 -7.46
C GLY A 287 -16.09 -4.88 -6.70
N LYS A 288 -15.76 -4.95 -5.39
CA LYS A 288 -15.54 -3.78 -4.54
C LYS A 288 -14.34 -2.94 -5.02
N LEU A 289 -13.20 -3.58 -5.31
CA LEU A 289 -12.01 -2.89 -5.83
C LEU A 289 -12.26 -2.24 -7.19
N HIS A 290 -12.99 -2.89 -8.10
CA HIS A 290 -13.38 -2.29 -9.38
C HIS A 290 -14.30 -1.08 -9.20
N ALA A 291 -15.24 -1.13 -8.26
CA ALA A 291 -16.10 0.01 -7.92
C ALA A 291 -15.27 1.14 -7.33
N PHE A 292 -14.36 0.84 -6.39
CA PHE A 292 -13.44 1.82 -5.81
C PHE A 292 -12.58 2.52 -6.87
N VAL A 293 -11.98 1.75 -7.80
CA VAL A 293 -11.18 2.34 -8.87
C VAL A 293 -12.00 3.26 -9.76
N ARG A 294 -13.21 2.82 -10.18
CA ARG A 294 -14.08 3.64 -11.05
C ARG A 294 -14.60 4.90 -10.38
N ASN A 295 -15.00 4.80 -9.11
CA ASN A 295 -15.68 5.89 -8.43
C ASN A 295 -14.70 6.87 -7.76
N HIS A 296 -13.53 6.37 -7.31
CA HIS A 296 -12.66 7.12 -6.40
C HIS A 296 -11.22 7.33 -6.89
N LEU A 297 -10.76 6.59 -7.92
CA LEU A 297 -9.39 6.73 -8.43
C LEU A 297 -9.34 7.30 -9.85
N LEU A 298 -10.23 6.88 -10.73
CA LEU A 298 -10.25 7.38 -12.11
C LEU A 298 -10.67 8.84 -12.14
N ARG A 299 -9.95 9.64 -12.92
CA ARG A 299 -10.18 11.08 -13.09
C ARG A 299 -10.22 11.47 -14.55
N GLY A 300 -10.81 12.65 -14.83
CA GLY A 300 -10.92 13.19 -16.16
C GLY A 300 -12.01 12.51 -17.00
N PRO A 301 -12.10 12.82 -18.31
CA PRO A 301 -13.22 12.39 -19.15
C PRO A 301 -13.35 10.87 -19.28
N TRP A 302 -12.23 10.15 -19.21
CA TRP A 302 -12.19 8.70 -19.35
C TRP A 302 -12.71 7.93 -18.13
N ALA A 303 -13.03 8.60 -17.03
CA ALA A 303 -13.69 7.97 -15.87
C ALA A 303 -15.10 7.49 -16.24
N HIS A 304 -15.79 8.21 -17.16
CA HIS A 304 -17.20 7.97 -17.52
C HIS A 304 -17.42 7.69 -19.02
N GLN A 305 -16.35 7.64 -19.80
CA GLN A 305 -16.43 7.39 -21.25
C GLN A 305 -15.83 6.03 -21.59
N VAL A 306 -16.49 5.33 -22.49
CA VAL A 306 -15.95 4.11 -23.11
C VAL A 306 -14.71 4.51 -23.93
N ARG A 307 -13.65 3.76 -23.78
CA ARG A 307 -12.42 3.99 -24.54
C ARG A 307 -12.62 3.58 -25.99
N PRO A 308 -12.00 4.30 -26.95
CA PRO A 308 -12.10 3.95 -28.34
C PRO A 308 -11.54 2.55 -28.62
N LEU A 309 -12.13 1.85 -29.55
CA LEU A 309 -11.56 0.61 -30.08
C LEU A 309 -10.24 0.93 -30.79
N LEU A 310 -9.14 0.45 -30.25
CA LEU A 310 -7.78 0.81 -30.65
C LEU A 310 -7.08 -0.32 -31.38
N LEU A 311 -6.38 0.03 -32.46
CA LEU A 311 -5.38 -0.82 -33.11
C LEU A 311 -3.99 -0.18 -32.97
N ASN A 312 -3.04 -0.91 -32.42
CA ASN A 312 -1.63 -0.54 -32.38
C ASN A 312 -0.90 -1.19 -33.55
N THR A 313 0.02 -0.46 -34.22
CA THR A 313 0.71 -0.93 -35.40
C THR A 313 1.86 -1.90 -35.12
N TRP A 314 2.31 -2.05 -33.86
CA TRP A 314 3.53 -2.80 -33.54
C TRP A 314 3.53 -4.23 -34.11
N GLU A 315 2.54 -5.02 -33.73
CA GLU A 315 2.47 -6.43 -34.15
C GLU A 315 2.25 -6.62 -35.66
N ALA A 316 1.71 -5.59 -36.34
CA ALA A 316 1.50 -5.63 -37.78
C ALA A 316 2.74 -5.19 -38.59
N CYS A 317 3.53 -4.26 -38.07
CA CYS A 317 4.58 -3.58 -38.86
C CYS A 317 5.97 -3.68 -38.24
N TYR A 318 6.09 -3.84 -36.91
CA TYR A 318 7.34 -3.68 -36.17
C TYR A 318 8.04 -2.35 -36.58
N PHE A 319 9.32 -2.39 -36.94
CA PHE A 319 10.08 -1.22 -37.41
C PHE A 319 9.86 -0.86 -38.89
N ASP A 320 9.19 -1.73 -39.65
CA ASP A 320 8.91 -1.53 -41.07
C ASP A 320 7.64 -0.67 -41.28
N VAL A 321 7.76 0.59 -40.90
CA VAL A 321 6.70 1.60 -40.92
C VAL A 321 6.94 2.51 -42.11
N ASN A 322 5.92 2.67 -42.98
CA ASN A 322 5.86 3.66 -44.03
C ASN A 322 4.40 4.07 -44.30
N GLU A 323 4.22 5.20 -45.02
CA GLU A 323 2.90 5.79 -45.23
C GLU A 323 1.95 4.81 -45.96
N GLU A 324 2.38 4.14 -47.02
CA GLU A 324 1.54 3.23 -47.80
C GLU A 324 1.00 2.08 -46.93
N ARG A 325 1.85 1.50 -46.08
CA ARG A 325 1.49 0.38 -45.20
C ARG A 325 0.54 0.84 -44.10
N LEU A 326 0.79 2.01 -43.52
CA LEU A 326 -0.07 2.59 -42.48
C LEU A 326 -1.46 2.92 -42.99
N LEU A 327 -1.55 3.49 -44.19
CA LEU A 327 -2.83 3.78 -44.86
C LEU A 327 -3.63 2.49 -45.09
N LYS A 328 -3.00 1.43 -45.61
CA LYS A 328 -3.66 0.13 -45.79
C LYS A 328 -4.18 -0.47 -44.49
N VAL A 329 -3.37 -0.43 -43.44
CA VAL A 329 -3.76 -0.92 -42.11
C VAL A 329 -4.89 -0.07 -41.55
N GLY A 330 -4.80 1.27 -41.63
CA GLY A 330 -5.80 2.21 -41.14
C GLY A 330 -7.13 2.07 -41.87
N GLU A 331 -7.14 1.97 -43.19
CA GLU A 331 -8.36 1.74 -44.01
C GLU A 331 -9.03 0.39 -43.66
N ALA A 332 -8.24 -0.66 -43.47
CA ALA A 332 -8.77 -1.95 -43.08
C ALA A 332 -9.36 -1.88 -41.65
N ALA A 333 -8.66 -1.27 -40.71
CA ALA A 333 -9.10 -1.06 -39.33
C ALA A 333 -10.42 -0.26 -39.29
N ALA A 334 -10.51 0.85 -40.00
CA ALA A 334 -11.72 1.67 -40.07
C ALA A 334 -12.95 0.90 -40.58
N ARG A 335 -12.78 0.04 -41.61
CA ARG A 335 -13.86 -0.82 -42.13
C ARG A 335 -14.38 -1.83 -41.09
N HIS A 336 -13.57 -2.15 -40.08
CA HIS A 336 -13.93 -3.06 -39.00
C HIS A 336 -14.35 -2.33 -37.72
N GLY A 337 -14.55 -1.00 -37.77
CA GLY A 337 -15.03 -0.21 -36.65
C GLY A 337 -13.99 0.20 -35.62
N VAL A 338 -12.68 0.10 -35.98
CA VAL A 338 -11.60 0.65 -35.14
C VAL A 338 -11.67 2.18 -35.19
N GLU A 339 -11.59 2.80 -34.03
CA GLU A 339 -11.79 4.24 -33.84
C GLU A 339 -10.49 5.01 -33.64
N LEU A 340 -9.41 4.30 -33.25
CA LEU A 340 -8.11 4.88 -32.94
C LEU A 340 -6.99 4.00 -33.49
N LEU A 341 -6.13 4.56 -34.35
CA LEU A 341 -4.89 3.93 -34.80
C LEU A 341 -3.71 4.54 -34.04
N VAL A 342 -2.93 3.69 -33.34
CA VAL A 342 -1.72 4.08 -32.65
C VAL A 342 -0.51 3.66 -33.45
N LEU A 343 0.27 4.65 -33.90
CA LEU A 343 1.58 4.44 -34.52
C LEU A 343 2.60 4.23 -33.40
N ASP A 344 3.12 2.99 -33.28
CA ASP A 344 4.10 2.57 -32.31
C ASP A 344 5.53 2.86 -32.79
N ASP A 345 6.50 2.06 -32.43
CA ASP A 345 7.92 2.19 -32.74
C ASP A 345 8.18 2.30 -34.28
N GLY A 346 9.34 2.84 -34.65
CA GLY A 346 9.80 2.87 -36.03
C GLY A 346 9.54 4.17 -36.81
N TRP A 347 8.72 5.10 -36.30
CA TRP A 347 8.38 6.36 -36.96
C TRP A 347 9.39 7.49 -36.73
N PHE A 348 10.21 7.40 -35.68
CA PHE A 348 11.08 8.48 -35.22
C PHE A 348 12.57 8.18 -35.47
N GLY A 349 13.37 9.24 -35.66
CA GLY A 349 14.82 9.17 -35.86
C GLY A 349 15.25 8.10 -36.84
N CYS A 350 16.29 7.34 -36.53
CA CYS A 350 16.74 6.16 -37.27
C CYS A 350 16.31 4.86 -36.57
N ARG A 351 15.08 4.83 -36.00
CA ARG A 351 14.52 3.70 -35.25
C ARG A 351 14.17 2.54 -36.19
N ASN A 352 15.18 1.78 -36.64
CA ASN A 352 15.04 0.61 -37.52
C ASN A 352 15.35 -0.71 -36.77
N ALA A 353 15.75 -0.64 -35.50
CA ALA A 353 16.07 -1.78 -34.64
C ALA A 353 15.87 -1.42 -33.17
N ALA A 354 15.75 -2.45 -32.32
CA ALA A 354 15.48 -2.27 -30.89
C ALA A 354 16.56 -1.46 -30.14
N ASN A 355 17.77 -1.41 -30.64
CA ASN A 355 18.93 -0.78 -30.03
C ASN A 355 19.34 0.57 -30.68
N SER A 356 18.45 1.20 -31.44
CA SER A 356 18.73 2.48 -32.14
C SER A 356 17.70 3.55 -31.81
N SER A 357 18.12 4.82 -31.80
CA SER A 357 17.29 6.03 -31.76
C SER A 357 16.29 6.17 -30.59
N LEU A 358 16.45 5.41 -29.49
CA LEU A 358 15.66 5.66 -28.28
C LEU A 358 16.02 7.04 -27.71
N GLY A 359 15.03 7.95 -27.64
CA GLY A 359 15.21 9.35 -27.25
C GLY A 359 15.24 10.34 -28.43
N ASP A 360 15.29 9.90 -29.67
CA ASP A 360 15.30 10.74 -30.87
C ASP A 360 13.87 11.02 -31.34
N TRP A 361 13.09 11.75 -30.54
CA TRP A 361 11.64 11.97 -30.71
C TRP A 361 11.33 13.00 -31.81
N PHE A 362 11.88 12.80 -33.03
CA PHE A 362 11.54 13.58 -34.22
C PHE A 362 11.15 12.65 -35.36
N CYS A 363 10.19 13.10 -36.21
CA CYS A 363 9.70 12.28 -37.29
C CYS A 363 10.83 11.97 -38.31
N ASN A 364 10.86 10.72 -38.74
CA ASN A 364 11.71 10.33 -39.85
C ASN A 364 10.98 10.69 -41.18
N SER A 365 11.52 11.65 -41.94
CA SER A 365 10.93 12.15 -43.16
C SER A 365 11.12 11.20 -44.38
N GLU A 366 11.87 10.10 -44.21
CA GLU A 366 12.10 9.11 -45.24
C GLU A 366 11.11 7.94 -45.16
N LYS A 367 10.31 7.89 -44.11
CA LYS A 367 9.27 6.87 -43.86
C LYS A 367 7.87 7.45 -43.99
#